data_c908135b9cc875dcb3b62d0591351e50
#
_entry.id   c908135b9cc875dcb3b62d0591351e50
#
_cell.length_a   1.000
_cell.length_b   1.000
_cell.length_c   1.000
_cell.angle_alpha   90.00
_cell.angle_beta   90.00
_cell.angle_gamma   90.00
#
_symmetry.space_group_name_H-M   'P 1'
#
loop_
_entity.id
_entity.type
_entity.pdbx_description
1 polymer ?
#
loop_
_entity_poly.entity_id
_entity_poly.type
_entity_poly.pdbx_seq_one_letter_code
_entity_poly.pdbx_strand_id
1 'polypeptide(L)'
;VLDISAATIGKIADEYYDFGEELTPNVVVTLNGKTLKKGVDYEVAYRDNVKPGTATVTVMGIDQNKGEVSSTFKILPIDITDADITLVKDTFAYTGNAINAEISKVTVKRNGTAKTLTDLTGLTYSCGGNVNVGKAFLTLTAEDGMGFANTATATYNITAASIESAEISADSAVYT
;
A
#
# COMPACT_ATOMS: atom_id res chain seq x y z
N VAL A 1 -31.84 -13.07 -30.37
CA VAL A 1 -30.41 -12.90 -30.61
C VAL A 1 -30.08 -11.43 -30.55
N LEU A 2 -29.23 -11.03 -29.58
CA LEU A 2 -28.73 -9.67 -29.45
C LEU A 2 -27.28 -9.59 -29.96
N ASP A 3 -26.91 -8.49 -30.60
CA ASP A 3 -25.53 -8.15 -30.84
C ASP A 3 -25.11 -7.06 -29.87
N ILE A 4 -24.30 -7.44 -28.86
CA ILE A 4 -23.92 -6.53 -27.78
C ILE A 4 -22.74 -5.64 -28.15
N SER A 5 -22.18 -5.75 -29.36
CA SER A 5 -21.12 -4.84 -29.80
C SER A 5 -21.57 -3.38 -29.84
N ALA A 6 -22.87 -3.13 -29.95
CA ALA A 6 -23.47 -1.80 -29.88
C ALA A 6 -23.97 -1.41 -28.47
N ALA A 7 -23.74 -2.26 -27.46
CA ALA A 7 -24.14 -1.98 -26.09
C ALA A 7 -23.26 -0.89 -25.46
N THR A 8 -23.80 -0.20 -24.49
CA THR A 8 -23.09 0.79 -23.69
C THR A 8 -22.85 0.23 -22.29
N ILE A 9 -21.61 0.27 -21.83
CA ILE A 9 -21.25 0.03 -20.43
C ILE A 9 -21.33 1.35 -19.69
N GLY A 10 -22.11 1.39 -18.61
CA GLY A 10 -22.21 2.55 -17.72
C GLY A 10 -20.85 2.92 -17.11
N LYS A 11 -20.71 4.18 -16.69
CA LYS A 11 -19.48 4.64 -16.05
C LYS A 11 -19.16 3.77 -14.83
N ILE A 12 -17.94 3.25 -14.80
CA ILE A 12 -17.37 2.52 -13.67
C ILE A 12 -16.62 3.52 -12.79
N ALA A 13 -16.86 3.51 -11.49
CA ALA A 13 -16.13 4.36 -10.54
C ALA A 13 -14.67 3.89 -10.43
N ASP A 14 -13.78 4.82 -10.07
CA ASP A 14 -12.42 4.48 -9.71
C ASP A 14 -12.44 3.63 -8.44
N GLU A 15 -11.57 2.60 -8.41
CA GLU A 15 -11.41 1.71 -7.27
C GLU A 15 -10.03 1.94 -6.62
N TYR A 16 -9.89 1.61 -5.34
CA TYR A 16 -8.59 1.60 -4.67
C TYR A 16 -8.00 0.20 -4.68
N TYR A 17 -6.68 0.12 -4.81
CA TYR A 17 -5.91 -1.12 -4.66
C TYR A 17 -6.40 -1.93 -3.45
N ASP A 18 -6.58 -3.23 -3.60
CA ASP A 18 -7.12 -4.12 -2.57
C ASP A 18 -6.13 -5.20 -2.14
N PHE A 19 -4.90 -4.77 -1.83
CA PHE A 19 -3.87 -5.63 -1.23
C PHE A 19 -3.58 -6.92 -2.02
N GLY A 20 -3.66 -6.83 -3.36
CA GLY A 20 -3.39 -7.94 -4.27
C GLY A 20 -4.63 -8.72 -4.71
N GLU A 21 -5.81 -8.38 -4.20
CA GLU A 21 -7.07 -8.98 -4.64
C GLU A 21 -7.53 -8.39 -5.99
N GLU A 22 -8.25 -9.20 -6.75
CA GLU A 22 -8.86 -8.77 -8.01
C GLU A 22 -10.05 -7.83 -7.76
N LEU A 23 -10.09 -6.71 -8.48
CA LEU A 23 -11.20 -5.77 -8.46
C LEU A 23 -12.16 -6.08 -9.61
N THR A 24 -13.40 -6.42 -9.25
CA THR A 24 -14.45 -6.80 -10.21
C THR A 24 -15.72 -5.99 -9.99
N PRO A 25 -15.67 -4.65 -10.25
CA PRO A 25 -16.83 -3.79 -10.03
C PRO A 25 -18.02 -4.22 -10.89
N ASN A 26 -19.21 -4.11 -10.33
CA ASN A 26 -20.43 -4.36 -11.09
C ASN A 26 -20.59 -3.35 -12.21
N VAL A 27 -20.98 -3.85 -13.40
CA VAL A 27 -21.24 -3.00 -14.56
C VAL A 27 -22.72 -3.02 -14.92
N VAL A 28 -23.22 -1.87 -15.36
CA VAL A 28 -24.57 -1.74 -15.94
C VAL A 28 -24.40 -1.69 -17.45
N VAL A 29 -25.03 -2.64 -18.16
CA VAL A 29 -24.96 -2.75 -19.61
C VAL A 29 -26.31 -2.46 -20.20
N THR A 30 -26.37 -1.54 -21.18
CA THR A 30 -27.61 -1.16 -21.87
C THR A 30 -27.47 -1.31 -23.37
N LEU A 31 -28.51 -1.79 -24.01
CA LEU A 31 -28.62 -1.88 -25.46
C LEU A 31 -29.99 -1.34 -25.90
N ASN A 32 -30.01 -0.35 -26.79
CA ASN A 32 -31.24 0.28 -27.28
C ASN A 32 -32.18 0.75 -26.14
N GLY A 33 -31.60 1.32 -25.07
CA GLY A 33 -32.33 1.81 -23.90
C GLY A 33 -32.81 0.72 -22.92
N LYS A 34 -32.54 -0.56 -23.20
CA LYS A 34 -32.88 -1.69 -22.32
C LYS A 34 -31.66 -2.15 -21.55
N THR A 35 -31.78 -2.32 -20.23
CA THR A 35 -30.74 -2.93 -19.40
C THR A 35 -30.70 -4.42 -19.62
N LEU A 36 -29.48 -4.92 -19.90
CA LEU A 36 -29.19 -6.34 -20.07
C LEU A 36 -28.89 -7.02 -18.73
N LYS A 37 -29.04 -8.34 -18.66
CA LYS A 37 -28.82 -9.13 -17.45
C LYS A 37 -27.55 -9.99 -17.59
N LYS A 38 -26.62 -9.83 -16.62
CA LYS A 38 -25.45 -10.71 -16.47
C LYS A 38 -25.90 -12.14 -16.18
N GLY A 39 -25.23 -13.12 -16.80
CA GLY A 39 -25.56 -14.54 -16.68
C GLY A 39 -26.75 -14.99 -17.54
N VAL A 40 -27.38 -14.07 -18.29
CA VAL A 40 -28.50 -14.34 -19.20
C VAL A 40 -28.23 -13.77 -20.59
N ASP A 41 -27.87 -12.51 -20.65
CA ASP A 41 -27.62 -11.80 -21.91
C ASP A 41 -26.11 -11.71 -22.19
N TYR A 42 -25.28 -11.63 -21.15
CA TYR A 42 -23.84 -11.46 -21.25
C TYR A 42 -23.09 -12.01 -20.02
N GLU A 43 -21.77 -12.22 -20.20
CA GLU A 43 -20.79 -12.42 -19.16
C GLU A 43 -19.75 -11.30 -19.17
N VAL A 44 -18.95 -11.23 -18.08
CA VAL A 44 -17.96 -10.16 -17.88
C VAL A 44 -16.60 -10.78 -17.59
N ALA A 45 -15.58 -10.30 -18.26
CA ALA A 45 -14.18 -10.59 -17.95
C ALA A 45 -13.44 -9.30 -17.57
N TYR A 46 -12.46 -9.43 -16.67
CA TYR A 46 -11.59 -8.33 -16.24
C TYR A 46 -10.15 -8.63 -16.57
N ARG A 47 -9.37 -7.59 -16.83
CA ARG A 47 -7.93 -7.67 -17.07
C ARG A 47 -7.23 -6.46 -16.46
N ASP A 48 -5.99 -6.67 -16.00
CA ASP A 48 -5.16 -5.66 -15.34
C ASP A 48 -5.85 -5.03 -14.10
N ASN A 49 -6.67 -5.85 -13.41
CA ASN A 49 -7.60 -5.43 -12.36
C ASN A 49 -7.08 -5.70 -10.93
N VAL A 50 -5.76 -5.80 -10.74
CA VAL A 50 -5.14 -6.06 -9.43
C VAL A 50 -4.29 -4.88 -8.97
N LYS A 51 -3.41 -4.36 -9.82
CA LYS A 51 -2.45 -3.30 -9.47
C LYS A 51 -2.94 -1.91 -9.87
N PRO A 52 -2.44 -0.84 -9.22
CA PRO A 52 -2.74 0.54 -9.65
C PRO A 52 -2.47 0.76 -11.13
N GLY A 53 -3.39 1.44 -11.79
CA GLY A 53 -3.34 1.66 -13.22
C GLY A 53 -4.71 1.69 -13.86
N THR A 54 -4.78 1.29 -15.13
CA THR A 54 -6.04 1.21 -15.88
C THR A 54 -6.41 -0.25 -16.09
N ALA A 55 -7.50 -0.67 -15.48
CA ALA A 55 -8.10 -1.99 -15.68
C ALA A 55 -9.11 -1.98 -16.84
N THR A 56 -9.27 -3.11 -17.48
CA THR A 56 -10.23 -3.31 -18.58
C THR A 56 -11.33 -4.27 -18.15
N VAL A 57 -12.57 -3.92 -18.46
CA VAL A 57 -13.72 -4.80 -18.38
C VAL A 57 -14.23 -5.11 -19.79
N THR A 58 -14.45 -6.36 -20.10
CA THR A 58 -15.02 -6.82 -21.37
C THR A 58 -16.34 -7.54 -21.09
N VAL A 59 -17.39 -7.09 -21.74
CA VAL A 59 -18.73 -7.67 -21.71
C VAL A 59 -18.89 -8.47 -23.00
N MET A 60 -19.24 -9.75 -22.89
CA MET A 60 -19.37 -10.68 -23.99
C MET A 60 -20.76 -11.29 -24.02
N GLY A 61 -21.38 -11.32 -25.19
CA GLY A 61 -22.67 -12.01 -25.39
C GLY A 61 -22.56 -13.52 -25.14
N ILE A 62 -23.56 -14.10 -24.51
CA ILE A 62 -23.61 -15.55 -24.23
C ILE A 62 -24.84 -16.19 -24.87
N ASP A 63 -24.83 -17.52 -24.97
CA ASP A 63 -25.87 -18.35 -25.59
C ASP A 63 -26.13 -17.95 -27.05
N GLN A 64 -27.29 -17.38 -27.31
CA GLN A 64 -27.64 -16.93 -28.67
C GLN A 64 -27.20 -15.47 -28.93
N ASN A 65 -26.70 -14.76 -27.94
CA ASN A 65 -26.21 -13.39 -28.09
C ASN A 65 -24.75 -13.41 -28.55
N LYS A 66 -24.33 -12.41 -29.30
CA LYS A 66 -23.00 -12.31 -29.87
C LYS A 66 -22.37 -10.93 -29.66
N GLY A 67 -21.11 -10.83 -30.00
CA GLY A 67 -20.35 -9.61 -29.94
C GLY A 67 -19.80 -9.31 -28.53
N GLU A 68 -18.96 -8.30 -28.47
CA GLU A 68 -18.36 -7.84 -27.23
C GLU A 68 -18.20 -6.32 -27.23
N VAL A 69 -18.13 -5.74 -26.04
CA VAL A 69 -17.83 -4.32 -25.82
C VAL A 69 -16.98 -4.18 -24.55
N SER A 70 -16.02 -3.29 -24.58
CA SER A 70 -15.11 -3.06 -23.46
C SER A 70 -15.20 -1.63 -22.94
N SER A 71 -14.86 -1.49 -21.65
CA SER A 71 -14.68 -0.21 -20.97
C SER A 71 -13.51 -0.31 -20.01
N THR A 72 -13.12 0.78 -19.39
CA THR A 72 -12.02 0.82 -18.45
C THR A 72 -12.42 1.51 -17.15
N PHE A 73 -11.69 1.20 -16.07
CA PHE A 73 -11.74 1.93 -14.82
C PHE A 73 -10.32 2.09 -14.25
N LYS A 74 -10.13 3.03 -13.35
CA LYS A 74 -8.83 3.23 -12.71
C LYS A 74 -8.77 2.52 -11.38
N ILE A 75 -7.59 1.97 -11.09
CA ILE A 75 -7.19 1.49 -9.78
C ILE A 75 -6.21 2.51 -9.20
N LEU A 76 -6.59 3.13 -8.12
CA LEU A 76 -5.83 4.14 -7.41
C LEU A 76 -4.94 3.47 -6.36
N PRO A 77 -3.69 3.91 -6.16
CA PRO A 77 -2.86 3.45 -5.07
C PRO A 77 -3.42 3.92 -3.73
N ILE A 78 -3.06 3.21 -2.66
CA ILE A 78 -3.33 3.64 -1.29
C ILE A 78 -2.26 4.64 -0.89
N ASP A 79 -2.68 5.85 -0.53
CA ASP A 79 -1.80 6.89 0.03
C ASP A 79 -1.39 6.50 1.46
N ILE A 80 -0.09 6.42 1.72
CA ILE A 80 0.45 6.06 3.03
C ILE A 80 0.89 7.26 3.87
N THR A 81 0.68 8.49 3.42
CA THR A 81 1.13 9.70 4.13
C THR A 81 0.67 9.73 5.59
N ASP A 82 -0.56 9.27 5.85
CA ASP A 82 -1.18 9.19 7.17
C ASP A 82 -1.14 7.77 7.76
N ALA A 83 -0.20 6.92 7.32
CA ALA A 83 -0.07 5.58 7.88
C ALA A 83 0.38 5.63 9.34
N ASP A 84 -0.26 4.79 10.17
CA ASP A 84 0.16 4.58 11.56
C ASP A 84 1.25 3.51 11.59
N ILE A 85 2.46 3.92 11.99
CA ILE A 85 3.64 3.06 12.06
C ILE A 85 3.98 2.83 13.53
N THR A 86 3.85 1.61 13.99
CA THR A 86 4.29 1.19 15.32
C THR A 86 5.67 0.55 15.21
N LEU A 87 6.62 1.01 16.00
CA LEU A 87 7.96 0.45 16.08
C LEU A 87 8.03 -0.67 17.13
N VAL A 88 8.92 -1.62 16.94
CA VAL A 88 9.22 -2.67 17.95
C VAL A 88 9.74 -2.03 19.23
N LYS A 89 10.56 -0.98 19.09
CA LYS A 89 11.11 -0.18 20.19
C LYS A 89 11.27 1.26 19.71
N ASP A 90 10.97 2.21 20.57
CA ASP A 90 10.97 3.65 20.28
C ASP A 90 12.05 4.45 21.03
N THR A 91 12.83 3.78 21.89
CA THR A 91 13.90 4.42 22.67
C THR A 91 15.12 3.51 22.77
N PHE A 92 16.27 4.03 22.43
CA PHE A 92 17.54 3.30 22.38
C PHE A 92 18.61 4.05 23.13
N ALA A 93 19.55 3.34 23.77
CA ALA A 93 20.76 3.95 24.32
C ALA A 93 21.77 4.23 23.20
N TYR A 94 22.46 5.36 23.29
CA TYR A 94 23.55 5.72 22.37
C TYR A 94 24.66 4.67 22.36
N THR A 95 25.12 4.30 21.17
CA THR A 95 26.16 3.28 20.97
C THR A 95 27.37 3.79 20.20
N GLY A 96 27.34 5.01 19.68
CA GLY A 96 28.34 5.54 18.75
C GLY A 96 28.17 5.07 17.29
N ASN A 97 27.25 4.16 17.03
CA ASN A 97 26.94 3.63 15.70
C ASN A 97 25.49 3.95 15.30
N ALA A 98 25.18 3.78 14.02
CA ALA A 98 23.81 3.92 13.54
C ALA A 98 22.89 2.89 14.21
N ILE A 99 21.74 3.36 14.72
CA ILE A 99 20.71 2.57 15.38
C ILE A 99 19.47 2.58 14.48
N ASN A 100 19.12 1.44 13.91
CA ASN A 100 17.95 1.30 13.06
C ASN A 100 16.80 0.73 13.88
N ALA A 101 15.68 1.47 13.93
CA ALA A 101 14.44 0.97 14.49
C ALA A 101 13.79 -0.02 13.51
N GLU A 102 13.01 -0.94 14.06
CA GLU A 102 12.26 -1.94 13.31
C GLU A 102 10.76 -1.68 13.42
N ILE A 103 10.03 -1.95 12.33
CA ILE A 103 8.58 -1.82 12.28
C ILE A 103 7.93 -3.06 12.89
N SER A 104 7.04 -2.85 13.84
CA SER A 104 6.18 -3.88 14.43
C SER A 104 4.85 -3.99 13.70
N LYS A 105 4.28 -2.84 13.32
CA LYS A 105 2.95 -2.78 12.68
C LYS A 105 2.83 -1.55 11.80
N VAL A 106 2.17 -1.70 10.66
CA VAL A 106 1.72 -0.58 9.82
C VAL A 106 0.23 -0.70 9.60
N THR A 107 -0.49 0.39 9.83
CA THR A 107 -1.92 0.50 9.51
C THR A 107 -2.12 1.62 8.51
N VAL A 108 -2.75 1.31 7.39
CA VAL A 108 -3.07 2.25 6.31
C VAL A 108 -4.58 2.46 6.22
N LYS A 109 -5.01 3.49 5.49
CA LYS A 109 -6.44 3.75 5.22
C LYS A 109 -6.74 3.51 3.74
N ARG A 110 -7.55 2.51 3.43
CA ARG A 110 -8.11 2.29 2.10
C ARG A 110 -9.49 2.91 2.04
N ASN A 111 -9.66 3.97 1.25
CA ASN A 111 -10.92 4.70 1.16
C ASN A 111 -11.54 5.02 2.54
N GLY A 112 -10.73 5.55 3.45
CA GLY A 112 -11.14 5.90 4.82
C GLY A 112 -11.23 4.74 5.82
N THR A 113 -11.17 3.50 5.37
CA THR A 113 -11.20 2.31 6.25
C THR A 113 -9.78 1.88 6.61
N ALA A 114 -9.50 1.80 7.91
CA ALA A 114 -8.20 1.36 8.42
C ALA A 114 -7.99 -0.14 8.19
N LYS A 115 -6.79 -0.50 7.72
CA LYS A 115 -6.33 -1.88 7.58
C LYS A 115 -4.89 -2.01 8.04
N THR A 116 -4.64 -2.94 8.95
CA THR A 116 -3.28 -3.34 9.33
C THR A 116 -2.72 -4.26 8.25
N LEU A 117 -1.50 -3.95 7.81
CA LEU A 117 -0.80 -4.75 6.82
C LEU A 117 -0.28 -6.04 7.45
N THR A 118 -0.35 -7.14 6.73
CA THR A 118 0.18 -8.46 7.14
C THR A 118 1.67 -8.59 6.83
N ASP A 119 2.14 -7.84 5.84
CA ASP A 119 3.54 -7.73 5.43
C ASP A 119 3.80 -6.35 4.82
N LEU A 120 5.02 -6.08 4.40
CA LEU A 120 5.44 -4.82 3.79
C LEU A 120 5.70 -4.93 2.28
N THR A 121 5.06 -5.89 1.61
CA THR A 121 5.18 -6.02 0.15
C THR A 121 4.78 -4.71 -0.55
N GLY A 122 5.65 -4.18 -1.39
CA GLY A 122 5.46 -2.89 -2.06
C GLY A 122 5.83 -1.67 -1.22
N LEU A 123 6.46 -1.89 -0.06
CA LEU A 123 6.95 -0.86 0.84
C LEU A 123 8.39 -1.15 1.24
N THR A 124 9.21 -0.11 1.32
CA THR A 124 10.57 -0.13 1.87
C THR A 124 10.70 0.88 3.00
N TYR A 125 11.70 0.75 3.86
CA TYR A 125 11.95 1.77 4.86
C TYR A 125 13.44 1.99 5.13
N SER A 126 13.77 3.17 5.62
CA SER A 126 15.10 3.57 6.02
C SER A 126 15.06 4.42 7.28
N CYS A 127 16.17 4.45 8.03
CA CYS A 127 16.31 5.29 9.21
C CYS A 127 17.27 6.45 8.95
N GLY A 128 17.03 7.59 9.61
CA GLY A 128 17.88 8.78 9.51
C GLY A 128 17.97 9.51 10.86
N GLY A 129 19.00 10.36 11.02
CA GLY A 129 19.29 11.01 12.29
C GLY A 129 19.65 10.04 13.42
N ASN A 130 20.08 8.85 13.08
CA ASN A 130 20.08 7.66 13.93
C ASN A 130 21.47 7.31 14.52
N VAL A 131 22.42 8.24 14.53
CA VAL A 131 23.77 8.04 15.11
C VAL A 131 23.91 8.76 16.44
N ASN A 132 23.42 10.00 16.56
CA ASN A 132 23.62 10.85 17.73
C ASN A 132 22.44 10.80 18.71
N VAL A 133 22.71 11.17 19.96
CA VAL A 133 21.65 11.40 20.95
C VAL A 133 20.64 12.43 20.45
N GLY A 134 19.36 12.12 20.59
CA GLY A 134 18.26 12.96 20.14
C GLY A 134 17.15 12.18 19.45
N LYS A 135 16.38 12.90 18.63
CA LYS A 135 15.28 12.32 17.86
C LYS A 135 15.80 11.78 16.53
N ALA A 136 15.53 10.53 16.25
CA ALA A 136 15.74 9.86 14.97
C ALA A 136 14.40 9.56 14.30
N PHE A 137 14.42 9.19 13.04
CA PHE A 137 13.21 8.89 12.28
C PHE A 137 13.39 7.66 11.40
N LEU A 138 12.28 6.97 11.18
CA LEU A 138 12.12 5.90 10.19
C LEU A 138 11.16 6.41 9.12
N THR A 139 11.58 6.37 7.87
CA THR A 139 10.75 6.73 6.71
C THR A 139 10.33 5.46 5.98
N LEU A 140 9.03 5.22 5.92
CA LEU A 140 8.40 4.19 5.09
C LEU A 140 8.12 4.79 3.72
N THR A 141 8.52 4.10 2.65
CA THR A 141 8.41 4.58 1.27
C THR A 141 7.68 3.57 0.41
N ALA A 142 6.68 4.02 -0.34
CA ALA A 142 5.98 3.20 -1.31
C ALA A 142 6.87 2.91 -2.53
N GLU A 143 6.86 1.66 -2.99
CA GLU A 143 7.45 1.27 -4.27
C GLU A 143 6.46 1.54 -5.42
N ASP A 144 6.99 2.11 -6.50
CA ASP A 144 6.16 2.52 -7.63
C ASP A 144 5.40 1.34 -8.25
N GLY A 145 4.10 1.53 -8.51
CA GLY A 145 3.22 0.53 -9.13
C GLY A 145 2.89 -0.68 -8.26
N MET A 146 3.32 -0.72 -6.99
CA MET A 146 3.14 -1.88 -6.10
C MET A 146 1.91 -1.79 -5.18
N GLY A 147 1.05 -0.82 -5.36
CA GLY A 147 -0.22 -0.72 -4.60
C GLY A 147 -0.32 0.49 -3.70
N PHE A 148 0.79 1.10 -3.35
CA PHE A 148 0.88 2.23 -2.44
C PHE A 148 1.48 3.46 -3.12
N ALA A 149 1.34 4.62 -2.48
CA ALA A 149 1.93 5.88 -2.93
C ALA A 149 2.41 6.71 -1.74
N ASN A 150 3.41 7.57 -1.99
CA ASN A 150 3.98 8.52 -1.05
C ASN A 150 4.85 7.87 0.05
N THR A 151 5.05 8.59 1.14
CA THR A 151 5.89 8.18 2.28
C THR A 151 5.19 8.47 3.59
N ALA A 152 5.54 7.72 4.63
CA ALA A 152 5.13 7.99 6.01
C ALA A 152 6.36 7.96 6.93
N THR A 153 6.29 8.63 8.08
CA THR A 153 7.42 8.74 8.99
C THR A 153 7.01 8.41 10.42
N ALA A 154 7.78 7.57 11.09
CA ALA A 154 7.74 7.38 12.53
C ALA A 154 9.00 7.94 13.18
N THR A 155 8.93 8.34 14.44
CA THR A 155 10.09 8.87 15.20
C THR A 155 10.42 7.97 16.37
N TYR A 156 11.70 7.93 16.74
CA TYR A 156 12.22 7.27 17.93
C TYR A 156 13.33 8.09 18.58
N ASN A 157 13.71 7.77 19.80
CA ASN A 157 14.68 8.54 20.57
C ASN A 157 15.97 7.75 20.80
N ILE A 158 17.11 8.42 20.70
CA ILE A 158 18.40 7.92 21.16
C ILE A 158 18.79 8.72 22.40
N THR A 159 18.86 8.04 23.53
CA THR A 159 19.20 8.65 24.84
C THR A 159 20.69 8.48 25.10
N ALA A 160 21.27 9.35 25.93
CA ALA A 160 22.64 9.20 26.39
C ALA A 160 22.85 7.84 27.04
N ALA A 161 24.01 7.23 26.86
CA ALA A 161 24.38 6.02 27.58
C ALA A 161 24.58 6.36 29.07
N SER A 162 24.07 5.49 29.96
CA SER A 162 24.36 5.62 31.40
C SER A 162 25.79 5.17 31.70
N ILE A 163 26.46 5.91 32.55
CA ILE A 163 27.79 5.56 33.08
C ILE A 163 27.72 5.06 34.53
N GLU A 164 26.51 4.81 35.07
CA GLU A 164 26.34 4.39 36.47
C GLU A 164 27.09 3.11 36.85
N SER A 165 27.34 2.24 35.85
CA SER A 165 28.10 0.99 36.03
C SER A 165 29.47 1.01 35.36
N ALA A 166 29.99 2.19 34.98
CA ALA A 166 31.28 2.29 34.35
C ALA A 166 32.38 2.05 35.39
N GLU A 167 33.26 1.11 35.13
CA GLU A 167 34.49 0.91 35.91
C GLU A 167 35.58 1.83 35.37
N ILE A 168 36.20 2.57 36.29
CA ILE A 168 37.34 3.44 35.99
C ILE A 168 38.59 2.72 36.50
N SER A 169 39.46 2.34 35.58
CA SER A 169 40.81 1.86 35.93
C SER A 169 41.86 2.92 35.54
N ALA A 170 42.76 3.21 36.44
CA ALA A 170 43.90 4.07 36.18
C ALA A 170 45.17 3.31 36.54
N ASP A 171 46.10 3.22 35.57
CA ASP A 171 47.45 2.72 35.86
C ASP A 171 48.24 3.79 36.61
N SER A 172 48.92 3.40 37.69
CA SER A 172 49.79 4.31 38.42
C SER A 172 51.05 4.60 37.57
N ALA A 173 51.24 5.86 37.21
CA ALA A 173 52.50 6.32 36.63
C ALA A 173 53.54 6.53 37.72
N VAL A 174 54.68 5.86 37.63
CA VAL A 174 55.83 6.14 38.47
C VAL A 174 56.62 7.26 37.82
N TYR A 175 56.79 8.37 38.54
CA TYR A 175 57.64 9.46 38.12
C TYR A 175 59.09 9.02 38.38
N THR A 176 59.93 8.91 37.35
CA THR A 176 61.38 8.69 37.42
C THR A 176 62.14 9.96 37.15
#